data_57cd574f467ffb529fd258ce516a8dea
#
_entry.id   57cd574f467ffb529fd258ce516a8dea
#
_cell.length_a   1.000
_cell.length_b   1.000
_cell.length_c   1.000
_cell.angle_alpha   90.00
_cell.angle_beta   90.00
_cell.angle_gamma   90.00
#
_symmetry.space_group_name_H-M   'P 1'
#
loop_
_entity.id
_entity.type
_entity.pdbx_description
1 polymer ?
#
loop_
_entity_poly.entity_id
_entity_poly.type
_entity_poly.pdbx_seq_one_letter_code
_entity_poly.pdbx_strand_id
1 'polypeptide(L)'
;MSKVRTRFAPSPTGRMHVGNLRSALYEFLIAKHEGGDFMLRIEDTDQERFVEGAVDIIYRTLAETGLVHDEGPDKDGGYGPYVQSERMKTGIYMKYAKELVEKGEAYYCFCDKERLSTLKTEVVEGKEIMIYDKHCLSLTKEEVEANLAAGKPFVIRQNIPNEGTTTFHDELYGDITVENAELDDMILIKSDGYPTYNFANVVDDHTMNITHVVRGNEYLSSSPKYQRLYDAFGWKSPVYIHLPLITDENHKKLSKRSGHSSFEDLIEQGFLTEAVVNYIALLGWSPEDNREIFTLDELIKEFDYHRISKSPAVFDYTKLKWMNGEYIKAMDFDKFYERALPYIKAVITKDLDFKKIAAMVKTRIEVFPDIAEHIDFFEKLPEYDVAMYTHKKMKTNAETSLEVLTEVLPRLEAQEDYSNDALYAMLCEYVAEKGVKNGYVMWPIRTAVSGKQMTPGGATELMEILGKEESIARIKKGIELLGK
;
A
#
# COMPACT_ATOMS: atom_id res chain seq x y z
N MET A 1 28.51 -3.03 -18.46
CA MET A 1 27.06 -2.70 -18.55
C MET A 1 26.87 -1.32 -17.94
N SER A 2 25.94 -0.50 -18.43
CA SER A 2 25.60 0.77 -17.80
C SER A 2 24.99 0.46 -16.43
N LYS A 3 25.21 1.31 -15.43
CA LYS A 3 24.58 1.19 -14.10
C LYS A 3 23.06 1.17 -14.26
N VAL A 4 22.37 0.29 -13.53
CA VAL A 4 20.90 0.24 -13.51
C VAL A 4 20.37 1.55 -12.92
N ARG A 5 19.37 2.14 -13.57
CA ARG A 5 18.72 3.37 -13.11
C ARG A 5 17.22 3.22 -13.30
N THR A 6 16.50 3.35 -12.22
CA THR A 6 15.04 3.35 -12.17
C THR A 6 14.53 4.71 -11.71
N ARG A 7 13.24 4.96 -11.89
CA ARG A 7 12.64 6.21 -11.41
C ARG A 7 11.22 5.99 -10.90
N PHE A 8 10.92 6.45 -9.70
CA PHE A 8 9.55 6.71 -9.30
C PHE A 8 9.15 8.10 -9.83
N ALA A 9 8.09 8.14 -10.62
CA ALA A 9 7.67 9.34 -11.34
C ALA A 9 6.20 9.68 -11.06
N PRO A 10 5.85 10.02 -9.80
CA PRO A 10 4.47 10.28 -9.41
C PRO A 10 3.97 11.65 -9.87
N SER A 11 2.70 11.71 -10.28
CA SER A 11 1.97 12.98 -10.34
C SER A 11 1.49 13.36 -8.93
N PRO A 12 1.61 14.63 -8.50
CA PRO A 12 1.26 15.08 -7.15
C PRO A 12 -0.27 15.25 -7.00
N THR A 13 -1.00 14.14 -6.82
CA THR A 13 -2.46 14.09 -6.80
C THR A 13 -3.07 13.71 -5.45
N GLY A 14 -2.30 13.74 -4.36
CA GLY A 14 -2.74 13.46 -2.99
C GLY A 14 -2.15 12.18 -2.39
N ARG A 15 -2.94 11.45 -1.58
CA ARG A 15 -2.48 10.24 -0.85
C ARG A 15 -1.88 9.18 -1.78
N MET A 16 -0.86 8.47 -1.29
CA MET A 16 -0.12 7.45 -2.03
C MET A 16 -0.95 6.18 -2.20
N HIS A 17 -1.53 5.98 -3.39
CA HIS A 17 -2.25 4.75 -3.70
C HIS A 17 -1.33 3.52 -3.62
N VAL A 18 -1.83 2.39 -3.08
CA VAL A 18 -1.08 1.13 -2.96
C VAL A 18 -0.44 0.69 -4.28
N GLY A 19 -1.10 0.90 -5.42
CA GLY A 19 -0.54 0.60 -6.75
C GLY A 19 0.68 1.46 -7.08
N ASN A 20 0.66 2.75 -6.74
CA ASN A 20 1.80 3.64 -6.96
C ASN A 20 2.96 3.28 -6.02
N LEU A 21 2.65 2.96 -4.76
CA LEU A 21 3.66 2.51 -3.80
C LEU A 21 4.29 1.18 -4.24
N ARG A 22 3.50 0.24 -4.82
CA ARG A 22 4.05 -1.00 -5.41
C ARG A 22 5.03 -0.70 -6.54
N SER A 23 4.68 0.22 -7.44
CA SER A 23 5.59 0.61 -8.52
C SER A 23 6.87 1.22 -7.98
N ALA A 24 6.77 2.14 -7.00
CA ALA A 24 7.93 2.75 -6.34
C ALA A 24 8.80 1.70 -5.65
N LEU A 25 8.19 0.75 -4.92
CA LEU A 25 8.89 -0.31 -4.23
C LEU A 25 9.64 -1.23 -5.21
N TYR A 26 9.01 -1.64 -6.31
CA TYR A 26 9.66 -2.52 -7.29
C TYR A 26 10.80 -1.81 -8.02
N GLU A 27 10.63 -0.53 -8.37
CA GLU A 27 11.71 0.28 -8.94
C GLU A 27 12.88 0.43 -7.97
N PHE A 28 12.59 0.68 -6.68
CA PHE A 28 13.60 0.73 -5.63
C PHE A 28 14.34 -0.61 -5.47
N LEU A 29 13.58 -1.73 -5.39
CA LEU A 29 14.14 -3.06 -5.23
C LEU A 29 15.04 -3.45 -6.41
N ILE A 30 14.61 -3.20 -7.66
CA ILE A 30 15.43 -3.44 -8.86
C ILE A 30 16.72 -2.62 -8.80
N ALA A 31 16.62 -1.32 -8.52
CA ALA A 31 17.80 -0.46 -8.45
C ALA A 31 18.78 -0.94 -7.39
N LYS A 32 18.30 -1.21 -6.17
CA LYS A 32 19.17 -1.59 -5.04
C LYS A 32 19.74 -3.00 -5.18
N HIS A 33 18.97 -3.94 -5.73
CA HIS A 33 19.44 -5.29 -6.03
C HIS A 33 20.65 -5.28 -6.99
N GLU A 34 20.56 -4.47 -8.04
CA GLU A 34 21.58 -4.34 -9.07
C GLU A 34 22.69 -3.33 -8.73
N GLY A 35 22.71 -2.77 -7.52
CA GLY A 35 23.66 -1.74 -7.11
C GLY A 35 23.55 -0.44 -7.90
N GLY A 36 22.35 -0.16 -8.38
CA GLY A 36 21.98 0.99 -9.21
C GLY A 36 21.46 2.21 -8.44
N ASP A 37 20.83 3.13 -9.17
CA ASP A 37 20.24 4.36 -8.62
C ASP A 37 18.73 4.33 -8.75
N PHE A 38 18.04 4.72 -7.68
CA PHE A 38 16.60 4.96 -7.62
C PHE A 38 16.36 6.47 -7.60
N MET A 39 15.70 7.00 -8.63
CA MET A 39 15.43 8.44 -8.83
C MET A 39 13.99 8.79 -8.45
N LEU A 40 13.79 9.97 -7.90
CA LEU A 40 12.48 10.61 -7.77
C LEU A 40 12.32 11.71 -8.81
N ARG A 41 11.27 11.61 -9.66
CA ARG A 41 10.87 12.65 -10.61
C ARG A 41 9.43 13.06 -10.39
N ILE A 42 9.14 14.33 -10.21
CA ILE A 42 7.78 14.84 -10.03
C ILE A 42 7.18 15.19 -11.41
N GLU A 43 6.09 14.52 -11.76
CA GLU A 43 5.40 14.71 -13.04
C GLU A 43 4.15 15.57 -12.85
N ASP A 44 4.33 16.88 -12.92
CA ASP A 44 3.33 17.93 -12.68
C ASP A 44 2.90 18.68 -13.94
N THR A 45 3.04 18.08 -15.13
CA THR A 45 2.64 18.70 -16.42
C THR A 45 1.11 18.91 -16.53
N ASP A 46 0.31 18.20 -15.75
CA ASP A 46 -1.14 18.38 -15.62
C ASP A 46 -1.44 19.27 -14.40
N GLN A 47 -1.41 20.58 -14.63
CA GLN A 47 -1.63 21.59 -13.59
C GLN A 47 -3.06 21.58 -13.02
N GLU A 48 -4.05 21.04 -13.73
CA GLU A 48 -5.44 20.93 -13.25
C GLU A 48 -5.60 19.87 -12.15
N ARG A 49 -4.71 18.88 -12.13
CA ARG A 49 -4.70 17.80 -11.13
C ARG A 49 -3.76 18.03 -9.97
N PHE A 50 -3.01 19.11 -9.98
CA PHE A 50 -2.08 19.43 -8.89
C PHE A 50 -2.84 19.64 -7.57
N VAL A 51 -2.38 18.96 -6.52
CA VAL A 51 -2.91 19.11 -5.16
C VAL A 51 -1.80 19.67 -4.27
N GLU A 52 -2.08 20.81 -3.63
CA GLU A 52 -1.14 21.42 -2.70
C GLU A 52 -0.80 20.45 -1.55
N GLY A 53 0.49 20.35 -1.18
CA GLY A 53 0.98 19.43 -0.16
C GLY A 53 1.17 17.96 -0.63
N ALA A 54 0.76 17.60 -1.87
CA ALA A 54 0.90 16.23 -2.36
C ALA A 54 2.37 15.81 -2.53
N VAL A 55 3.26 16.76 -2.84
CA VAL A 55 4.71 16.50 -2.94
C VAL A 55 5.27 16.12 -1.57
N ASP A 56 4.86 16.81 -0.50
CA ASP A 56 5.29 16.49 0.87
C ASP A 56 4.82 15.10 1.31
N ILE A 57 3.62 14.69 0.86
CA ILE A 57 3.11 13.33 1.09
C ILE A 57 4.02 12.30 0.41
N ILE A 58 4.44 12.53 -0.83
CA ILE A 58 5.36 11.65 -1.56
C ILE A 58 6.66 11.48 -0.78
N TYR A 59 7.30 12.59 -0.38
CA TYR A 59 8.55 12.53 0.39
C TYR A 59 8.39 11.80 1.71
N ARG A 60 7.33 12.13 2.45
CA ARG A 60 7.05 11.48 3.73
C ARG A 60 6.83 9.97 3.56
N THR A 61 6.02 9.56 2.60
CA THR A 61 5.76 8.14 2.34
C THR A 61 7.03 7.39 1.97
N LEU A 62 7.87 7.96 1.08
CA LEU A 62 9.16 7.35 0.73
C LEU A 62 10.09 7.24 1.94
N ALA A 63 10.16 8.27 2.78
CA ALA A 63 10.97 8.26 4.00
C ALA A 63 10.47 7.22 5.02
N GLU A 64 9.16 7.18 5.29
CA GLU A 64 8.54 6.25 6.22
C GLU A 64 8.70 4.79 5.76
N THR A 65 8.57 4.53 4.45
CA THR A 65 8.71 3.18 3.88
C THR A 65 10.16 2.75 3.66
N GLY A 66 11.14 3.63 3.91
CA GLY A 66 12.57 3.36 3.69
C GLY A 66 12.99 3.36 2.22
N LEU A 67 12.12 3.78 1.30
CA LEU A 67 12.41 3.88 -0.15
C LEU A 67 13.17 5.17 -0.48
N VAL A 68 14.36 5.31 0.09
CA VAL A 68 15.17 6.52 -0.04
C VAL A 68 15.74 6.62 -1.45
N HIS A 69 15.38 7.70 -2.16
CA HIS A 69 15.93 7.96 -3.49
C HIS A 69 17.39 8.46 -3.43
N ASP A 70 18.15 8.13 -4.48
CA ASP A 70 19.54 8.54 -4.61
C ASP A 70 19.66 9.95 -5.19
N GLU A 71 18.71 10.34 -6.01
CA GLU A 71 18.61 11.65 -6.64
C GLU A 71 17.14 12.04 -6.89
N GLY A 72 16.89 13.34 -6.91
CA GLY A 72 15.55 13.90 -7.05
C GLY A 72 15.55 15.42 -6.90
N PRO A 73 14.37 16.07 -6.74
CA PRO A 73 14.30 17.53 -6.63
C PRO A 73 15.07 18.12 -5.45
N ASP A 74 15.23 17.37 -4.37
CA ASP A 74 15.94 17.75 -3.14
C ASP A 74 17.41 17.27 -3.12
N LYS A 75 17.81 16.43 -4.08
CA LYS A 75 19.14 15.81 -4.13
C LYS A 75 19.61 15.67 -5.58
N ASP A 76 20.32 16.66 -6.07
CA ASP A 76 20.78 16.70 -7.47
C ASP A 76 21.85 15.63 -7.75
N GLY A 77 21.58 14.80 -8.76
CA GLY A 77 22.50 13.81 -9.32
C GLY A 77 23.11 14.23 -10.65
N GLY A 78 22.89 15.49 -11.10
CA GLY A 78 23.40 16.03 -12.35
C GLY A 78 22.47 15.86 -13.56
N TYR A 79 21.23 15.40 -13.36
CA TYR A 79 20.22 15.19 -14.41
C TYR A 79 19.01 16.14 -14.28
N GLY A 80 19.05 17.05 -13.29
CA GLY A 80 17.97 17.98 -13.02
C GLY A 80 17.65 18.97 -14.15
N PRO A 81 16.59 19.73 -14.02
CA PRO A 81 15.56 19.70 -12.98
C PRO A 81 14.76 18.38 -12.94
N TYR A 82 14.35 17.91 -11.75
CA TYR A 82 13.58 16.67 -11.56
C TYR A 82 12.08 16.90 -11.42
N VAL A 83 11.64 18.16 -11.52
CA VAL A 83 10.22 18.55 -11.61
C VAL A 83 9.92 18.94 -13.05
N GLN A 84 8.94 18.31 -13.67
CA GLN A 84 8.71 18.49 -15.11
C GLN A 84 8.34 19.94 -15.48
N SER A 85 7.56 20.65 -14.67
CA SER A 85 7.25 22.07 -14.90
C SER A 85 8.49 22.97 -14.84
N GLU A 86 9.48 22.65 -14.04
CA GLU A 86 10.77 23.35 -14.00
C GLU A 86 11.63 22.97 -15.21
N ARG A 87 11.65 21.68 -15.53
CA ARG A 87 12.38 21.14 -16.67
C ARG A 87 11.87 21.70 -17.99
N MET A 88 10.55 21.92 -18.11
CA MET A 88 9.94 22.61 -19.25
C MET A 88 10.54 24.01 -19.50
N LYS A 89 10.83 24.76 -18.42
CA LYS A 89 11.42 26.13 -18.54
C LYS A 89 12.81 26.12 -19.18
N THR A 90 13.50 24.99 -19.19
CA THR A 90 14.79 24.84 -19.89
C THR A 90 14.65 24.79 -21.43
N GLY A 91 13.43 24.59 -21.93
CA GLY A 91 13.13 24.43 -23.34
C GLY A 91 13.44 23.05 -23.91
N ILE A 92 13.80 22.08 -23.07
CA ILE A 92 14.23 20.74 -23.50
C ILE A 92 13.17 20.00 -24.34
N TYR A 93 11.90 20.02 -23.91
CA TYR A 93 10.84 19.33 -24.65
C TYR A 93 10.59 19.97 -26.02
N MET A 94 10.55 21.30 -26.10
CA MET A 94 10.38 22.00 -27.37
C MET A 94 11.58 21.73 -28.29
N LYS A 95 12.79 21.64 -27.76
CA LYS A 95 14.00 21.29 -28.56
C LYS A 95 13.81 19.91 -29.20
N TYR A 96 13.46 18.88 -28.45
CA TYR A 96 13.29 17.54 -29.00
C TYR A 96 12.07 17.42 -29.92
N ALA A 97 10.95 18.13 -29.63
CA ALA A 97 9.80 18.15 -30.51
C ALA A 97 10.16 18.77 -31.89
N LYS A 98 10.96 19.86 -31.94
CA LYS A 98 11.45 20.44 -33.17
C LYS A 98 12.40 19.52 -33.91
N GLU A 99 13.27 18.81 -33.22
CA GLU A 99 14.14 17.79 -33.83
C GLU A 99 13.31 16.70 -34.56
N LEU A 100 12.21 16.25 -33.95
CA LEU A 100 11.29 15.31 -34.64
C LEU A 100 10.61 15.92 -35.85
N VAL A 101 10.27 17.24 -35.81
CA VAL A 101 9.70 17.91 -36.96
C VAL A 101 10.74 17.99 -38.09
N GLU A 102 12.01 18.32 -37.80
CA GLU A 102 13.09 18.33 -38.76
C GLU A 102 13.35 16.97 -39.43
N LYS A 103 13.17 15.89 -38.67
CA LYS A 103 13.27 14.50 -39.13
C LYS A 103 12.02 14.02 -39.88
N GLY A 104 10.94 14.78 -39.91
CA GLY A 104 9.65 14.36 -40.48
C GLY A 104 8.82 13.38 -39.62
N GLU A 105 9.28 13.13 -38.41
CA GLU A 105 8.61 12.22 -37.42
C GLU A 105 7.60 12.96 -36.55
N ALA A 106 7.48 14.28 -36.71
CA ALA A 106 6.44 15.11 -36.11
C ALA A 106 6.09 16.28 -37.02
N TYR A 107 5.00 16.95 -36.76
CA TYR A 107 4.54 18.11 -37.54
C TYR A 107 3.72 19.10 -36.71
N TYR A 108 3.68 20.35 -37.18
CA TYR A 108 2.85 21.40 -36.60
C TYR A 108 1.40 21.22 -37.02
N CYS A 109 0.49 21.31 -36.08
CA CYS A 109 -0.96 21.23 -36.30
C CYS A 109 -1.61 22.53 -35.80
N PHE A 110 -2.27 23.26 -36.73
CA PHE A 110 -2.93 24.55 -36.49
C PHE A 110 -4.47 24.42 -36.43
N CYS A 111 -5.00 23.20 -36.33
CA CYS A 111 -6.45 22.96 -36.22
C CYS A 111 -7.01 23.57 -34.94
N ASP A 112 -8.07 24.35 -35.07
CA ASP A 112 -8.84 24.85 -33.93
C ASP A 112 -9.86 23.85 -33.42
N LYS A 113 -10.53 24.18 -32.31
CA LYS A 113 -11.53 23.30 -31.69
C LYS A 113 -12.73 23.03 -32.60
N GLU A 114 -13.12 24.01 -33.43
CA GLU A 114 -14.26 23.90 -34.35
C GLU A 114 -13.96 22.86 -35.43
N ARG A 115 -12.78 22.94 -36.06
CA ARG A 115 -12.31 21.94 -37.01
C ARG A 115 -12.21 20.54 -36.39
N LEU A 116 -11.63 20.45 -35.20
CA LEU A 116 -11.47 19.16 -34.51
C LEU A 116 -12.81 18.53 -34.15
N SER A 117 -13.85 19.32 -33.83
CA SER A 117 -15.18 18.81 -33.51
C SER A 117 -15.92 18.17 -34.70
N THR A 118 -15.43 18.38 -35.94
CA THR A 118 -15.97 17.75 -37.16
C THR A 118 -15.36 16.38 -37.45
N LEU A 119 -14.33 15.97 -36.72
CA LEU A 119 -13.66 14.70 -36.92
C LEU A 119 -14.50 13.51 -36.44
N LYS A 120 -14.24 12.35 -37.03
CA LYS A 120 -14.87 11.09 -36.60
C LYS A 120 -14.37 10.70 -35.20
N THR A 121 -15.28 10.20 -34.39
CA THR A 121 -14.98 9.57 -33.12
C THR A 121 -15.18 8.06 -33.24
N GLU A 122 -14.29 7.30 -32.65
CA GLU A 122 -14.45 5.86 -32.47
C GLU A 122 -14.57 5.55 -30.99
N VAL A 123 -15.33 4.52 -30.66
CA VAL A 123 -15.47 4.07 -29.26
C VAL A 123 -14.44 2.96 -29.03
N VAL A 124 -13.38 3.29 -28.26
CA VAL A 124 -12.35 2.33 -27.83
C VAL A 124 -12.48 2.16 -26.32
N GLU A 125 -12.69 0.93 -25.86
CA GLU A 125 -12.86 0.58 -24.43
C GLU A 125 -13.94 1.43 -23.72
N GLY A 126 -15.03 1.76 -24.44
CA GLY A 126 -16.14 2.55 -23.88
C GLY A 126 -15.89 4.06 -23.79
N LYS A 127 -14.82 4.56 -24.36
CA LYS A 127 -14.52 6.00 -24.47
C LYS A 127 -14.56 6.44 -25.92
N GLU A 128 -15.17 7.58 -26.18
CA GLU A 128 -15.07 8.21 -27.49
C GLU A 128 -13.68 8.79 -27.69
N ILE A 129 -12.95 8.26 -28.66
CA ILE A 129 -11.64 8.76 -29.07
C ILE A 129 -11.78 9.42 -30.44
N MET A 130 -11.34 10.69 -30.53
CA MET A 130 -11.30 11.43 -31.78
C MET A 130 -10.08 10.99 -32.59
N ILE A 131 -10.30 10.49 -33.83
CA ILE A 131 -9.23 10.14 -34.74
C ILE A 131 -8.85 11.36 -35.54
N TYR A 132 -7.59 11.80 -35.40
CA TYR A 132 -7.07 12.92 -36.14
C TYR A 132 -6.72 12.49 -37.58
N ASP A 133 -7.21 13.21 -38.57
CA ASP A 133 -7.12 12.90 -40.01
C ASP A 133 -5.81 13.38 -40.69
N LYS A 134 -4.80 13.73 -39.93
CA LYS A 134 -3.48 14.22 -40.43
C LYS A 134 -3.56 15.45 -41.34
N HIS A 135 -4.63 16.24 -41.24
CA HIS A 135 -4.86 17.38 -42.12
C HIS A 135 -3.66 18.32 -42.24
N CYS A 136 -3.02 18.69 -41.12
CA CYS A 136 -1.89 19.61 -41.13
C CYS A 136 -0.57 18.95 -41.56
N LEU A 137 -0.50 17.63 -41.74
CA LEU A 137 0.67 16.96 -42.29
C LEU A 137 0.91 17.35 -43.79
N SER A 138 -0.16 17.73 -44.51
CA SER A 138 -0.11 18.11 -45.92
C SER A 138 0.35 19.57 -46.13
N LEU A 139 0.52 20.38 -45.09
CA LEU A 139 0.97 21.74 -45.20
C LEU A 139 2.42 21.81 -45.72
N THR A 140 2.69 22.72 -46.65
CA THR A 140 4.04 22.99 -47.13
C THR A 140 4.87 23.70 -46.04
N LYS A 141 6.17 23.66 -46.19
CA LYS A 141 7.08 24.36 -45.26
C LYS A 141 6.80 25.85 -45.19
N GLU A 142 6.52 26.45 -46.34
CA GLU A 142 6.20 27.89 -46.45
C GLU A 142 4.89 28.23 -45.73
N GLU A 143 3.87 27.37 -45.84
CA GLU A 143 2.58 27.55 -45.12
C GLU A 143 2.76 27.40 -43.61
N VAL A 144 3.58 26.46 -43.17
CA VAL A 144 3.91 26.30 -41.75
C VAL A 144 4.65 27.54 -41.22
N GLU A 145 5.66 28.00 -41.94
CA GLU A 145 6.42 29.20 -41.57
C GLU A 145 5.53 30.45 -41.53
N ALA A 146 4.64 30.62 -42.52
CA ALA A 146 3.66 31.72 -42.54
C ALA A 146 2.69 31.67 -41.34
N ASN A 147 2.20 30.49 -40.99
CA ASN A 147 1.31 30.33 -39.85
C ASN A 147 2.02 30.62 -38.52
N LEU A 148 3.27 30.18 -38.37
CA LEU A 148 4.10 30.47 -37.20
C LEU A 148 4.41 31.96 -37.09
N ALA A 149 4.80 32.61 -38.23
CA ALA A 149 5.07 34.05 -38.29
C ALA A 149 3.82 34.90 -37.97
N ALA A 150 2.64 34.40 -38.34
CA ALA A 150 1.36 35.02 -38.01
C ALA A 150 0.94 34.82 -36.56
N GLY A 151 1.71 34.10 -35.74
CA GLY A 151 1.42 33.81 -34.32
C GLY A 151 0.20 32.92 -34.12
N LYS A 152 -0.17 32.07 -35.09
CA LYS A 152 -1.29 31.16 -34.94
C LYS A 152 -1.00 30.13 -33.82
N PRO A 153 -1.96 29.86 -32.93
CA PRO A 153 -1.83 28.77 -31.97
C PRO A 153 -1.58 27.44 -32.67
N PHE A 154 -0.71 26.62 -32.12
CA PHE A 154 -0.38 25.32 -32.68
C PHE A 154 -0.17 24.27 -31.59
N VAL A 155 -0.24 23.02 -31.97
CA VAL A 155 0.30 21.86 -31.24
C VAL A 155 1.34 21.18 -32.14
N ILE A 156 2.23 20.40 -31.54
CA ILE A 156 3.12 19.50 -32.30
C ILE A 156 2.59 18.08 -32.10
N ARG A 157 2.36 17.38 -33.22
CA ARG A 157 1.88 15.97 -33.20
C ARG A 157 2.98 15.06 -33.71
N GLN A 158 3.02 13.85 -33.14
CA GLN A 158 3.80 12.74 -33.69
C GLN A 158 3.26 12.37 -35.07
N ASN A 159 4.16 12.04 -36.01
CA ASN A 159 3.78 11.50 -37.30
C ASN A 159 3.98 10.01 -37.33
N ILE A 160 2.89 9.25 -37.18
CA ILE A 160 2.92 7.78 -37.21
C ILE A 160 2.60 7.31 -38.63
N PRO A 161 3.43 6.46 -39.29
CA PRO A 161 3.11 5.90 -40.60
C PRO A 161 1.77 5.15 -40.59
N ASN A 162 1.01 5.24 -41.68
CA ASN A 162 -0.26 4.50 -41.79
C ASN A 162 -0.04 3.02 -42.08
N GLU A 163 1.14 2.61 -42.55
CA GLU A 163 1.48 1.24 -42.93
C GLU A 163 2.57 0.68 -42.01
N GLY A 164 2.64 -0.66 -41.96
CA GLY A 164 3.62 -1.37 -41.14
C GLY A 164 3.19 -1.55 -39.69
N THR A 165 4.09 -2.12 -38.91
CA THR A 165 3.87 -2.46 -37.51
C THR A 165 4.89 -1.82 -36.60
N THR A 166 4.52 -1.65 -35.34
CA THR A 166 5.44 -1.27 -34.26
C THR A 166 5.47 -2.36 -33.20
N THR A 167 6.66 -2.83 -32.87
CA THR A 167 6.90 -3.85 -31.84
C THR A 167 7.71 -3.26 -30.70
N PHE A 168 7.29 -3.49 -29.45
CA PHE A 168 8.11 -3.23 -28.28
C PHE A 168 8.17 -4.47 -27.39
N HIS A 169 9.22 -4.61 -26.61
CA HIS A 169 9.40 -5.71 -25.67
C HIS A 169 9.00 -5.30 -24.27
N ASP A 170 8.22 -6.13 -23.60
CA ASP A 170 7.90 -6.03 -22.16
C ASP A 170 8.35 -7.30 -21.45
N GLU A 171 9.04 -7.16 -20.32
CA GLU A 171 9.59 -8.32 -19.60
C GLU A 171 8.52 -9.30 -19.10
N LEU A 172 7.31 -8.79 -18.80
CA LEU A 172 6.21 -9.64 -18.36
C LEU A 172 5.41 -10.20 -19.55
N TYR A 173 5.09 -9.36 -20.52
CA TYR A 173 4.15 -9.72 -21.60
C TYR A 173 4.85 -10.21 -22.89
N GLY A 174 6.17 -10.04 -22.98
CA GLY A 174 6.96 -10.40 -24.16
C GLY A 174 6.82 -9.35 -25.28
N ASP A 175 7.04 -9.76 -26.50
CA ASP A 175 6.93 -8.88 -27.67
C ASP A 175 5.47 -8.56 -27.98
N ILE A 176 5.14 -7.27 -28.01
CA ILE A 176 3.81 -6.75 -28.34
C ILE A 176 3.92 -5.97 -29.64
N THR A 177 3.21 -6.44 -30.67
CA THR A 177 3.17 -5.86 -31.99
C THR A 177 1.79 -5.31 -32.28
N VAL A 178 1.72 -4.08 -32.77
CA VAL A 178 0.49 -3.40 -33.19
C VAL A 178 0.63 -2.86 -34.59
N GLU A 179 -0.46 -2.81 -35.35
CA GLU A 179 -0.50 -2.15 -36.65
C GLU A 179 -0.38 -0.62 -36.46
N ASN A 180 0.47 0.04 -37.23
CA ASN A 180 0.64 1.49 -37.13
C ASN A 180 -0.66 2.25 -37.42
N ALA A 181 -1.54 1.71 -38.26
CA ALA A 181 -2.85 2.26 -38.56
C ALA A 181 -3.80 2.36 -37.33
N GLU A 182 -3.53 1.57 -36.28
CA GLU A 182 -4.29 1.63 -35.02
C GLU A 182 -3.76 2.70 -34.05
N LEU A 183 -2.62 3.30 -34.35
CA LEU A 183 -2.01 4.33 -33.52
C LEU A 183 -2.43 5.72 -34.02
N ASP A 184 -2.87 6.59 -33.13
CA ASP A 184 -3.16 8.00 -33.41
C ASP A 184 -1.90 8.87 -33.33
N ASP A 185 -1.89 9.98 -34.12
CA ASP A 185 -0.86 11.01 -34.03
C ASP A 185 -1.04 11.81 -32.74
N MET A 186 -0.47 11.30 -31.66
CA MET A 186 -0.60 11.95 -30.35
C MET A 186 0.03 13.34 -30.32
N ILE A 187 -0.51 14.22 -29.51
CA ILE A 187 0.07 15.53 -29.27
C ILE A 187 1.34 15.35 -28.42
N LEU A 188 2.44 15.92 -28.87
CA LEU A 188 3.72 15.98 -28.15
C LEU A 188 3.81 17.27 -27.30
N ILE A 189 3.53 18.41 -27.94
CA ILE A 189 3.51 19.75 -27.31
C ILE A 189 2.11 20.34 -27.45
N LYS A 190 1.53 20.74 -26.33
CA LYS A 190 0.23 21.41 -26.25
C LYS A 190 0.31 22.87 -26.70
N SER A 191 -0.83 23.50 -26.98
CA SER A 191 -0.92 24.91 -27.42
C SER A 191 -0.42 25.91 -26.36
N ASP A 192 -0.37 25.54 -25.10
CA ASP A 192 0.21 26.32 -24.01
C ASP A 192 1.75 26.15 -23.89
N GLY A 193 2.35 25.33 -24.76
CA GLY A 193 3.77 25.03 -24.78
C GLY A 193 4.22 23.91 -23.84
N TYR A 194 3.32 23.38 -23.03
CA TYR A 194 3.64 22.22 -22.18
C TYR A 194 3.70 20.92 -22.99
N PRO A 195 4.61 20.01 -22.66
CA PRO A 195 4.59 18.68 -23.23
C PRO A 195 3.37 17.91 -22.70
N THR A 196 2.91 16.93 -23.47
CA THR A 196 2.03 15.91 -22.93
C THR A 196 2.82 14.94 -22.05
N TYR A 197 2.14 14.27 -21.12
CA TYR A 197 2.73 13.20 -20.32
C TYR A 197 3.49 12.19 -21.19
N ASN A 198 2.86 11.73 -22.26
CA ASN A 198 3.41 10.70 -23.15
C ASN A 198 4.73 11.09 -23.82
N PHE A 199 4.93 12.36 -24.09
CA PHE A 199 6.19 12.86 -24.69
C PHE A 199 7.23 13.17 -23.61
N ALA A 200 6.81 13.84 -22.53
CA ALA A 200 7.71 14.22 -21.45
C ALA A 200 8.42 13.02 -20.85
N ASN A 201 7.69 11.92 -20.56
CA ASN A 201 8.29 10.74 -19.94
C ASN A 201 9.39 10.11 -20.81
N VAL A 202 9.22 10.07 -22.14
CA VAL A 202 10.23 9.52 -23.08
C VAL A 202 11.48 10.38 -23.11
N VAL A 203 11.31 11.70 -23.22
CA VAL A 203 12.44 12.66 -23.22
C VAL A 203 13.19 12.60 -21.89
N ASP A 204 12.47 12.55 -20.78
CA ASP A 204 13.07 12.52 -19.46
C ASP A 204 13.76 11.19 -19.18
N ASP A 205 13.13 10.08 -19.47
CA ASP A 205 13.72 8.75 -19.28
C ASP A 205 15.03 8.61 -20.07
N HIS A 206 15.05 9.10 -21.31
CA HIS A 206 16.28 9.12 -22.11
C HIS A 206 17.35 10.05 -21.53
N THR A 207 17.01 11.32 -21.27
CA THR A 207 17.98 12.34 -20.85
C THR A 207 18.44 12.19 -19.41
N MET A 208 17.71 11.42 -18.60
CA MET A 208 18.08 11.01 -17.24
C MET A 208 18.73 9.62 -17.19
N ASN A 209 19.00 9.01 -18.35
CA ASN A 209 19.62 7.69 -18.50
C ASN A 209 18.88 6.58 -17.76
N ILE A 210 17.54 6.61 -17.73
CA ILE A 210 16.73 5.56 -17.14
C ILE A 210 16.87 4.27 -17.95
N THR A 211 17.17 3.18 -17.27
CA THR A 211 17.39 1.87 -17.90
C THR A 211 16.22 0.93 -17.75
N HIS A 212 15.44 1.07 -16.67
CA HIS A 212 14.27 0.23 -16.38
C HIS A 212 13.09 1.14 -16.01
N VAL A 213 11.92 0.80 -16.55
CA VAL A 213 10.66 1.52 -16.34
C VAL A 213 9.64 0.54 -15.81
N VAL A 214 9.26 0.69 -14.54
CA VAL A 214 8.18 -0.08 -13.92
C VAL A 214 6.94 0.81 -13.81
N ARG A 215 5.78 0.35 -14.27
CA ARG A 215 4.52 1.09 -14.18
C ARG A 215 3.31 0.17 -14.36
N GLY A 216 2.11 0.69 -14.17
CA GLY A 216 0.89 -0.09 -14.36
C GLY A 216 0.64 -0.51 -15.80
N ASN A 217 -0.07 -1.61 -15.99
CA ASN A 217 -0.38 -2.15 -17.33
C ASN A 217 -1.35 -1.29 -18.15
N GLU A 218 -1.95 -0.26 -17.57
CA GLU A 218 -2.73 0.75 -18.30
C GLU A 218 -1.92 1.51 -19.36
N TYR A 219 -0.61 1.48 -19.26
CA TYR A 219 0.29 2.10 -20.23
C TYR A 219 0.69 1.19 -21.40
N LEU A 220 0.28 -0.10 -21.38
CA LEU A 220 0.60 -1.02 -22.47
C LEU A 220 0.10 -0.51 -23.83
N SER A 221 -1.11 0.05 -23.88
CA SER A 221 -1.69 0.59 -25.12
C SER A 221 -0.96 1.85 -25.65
N SER A 222 -0.26 2.57 -24.77
CA SER A 222 0.53 3.76 -25.17
C SER A 222 1.98 3.42 -25.49
N SER A 223 2.48 2.29 -25.06
CA SER A 223 3.90 1.91 -25.21
C SER A 223 4.38 1.79 -26.65
N PRO A 224 3.57 1.36 -27.66
CA PRO A 224 3.97 1.41 -29.04
C PRO A 224 4.29 2.82 -29.54
N LYS A 225 3.55 3.85 -29.08
CA LYS A 225 3.82 5.25 -29.43
C LYS A 225 5.14 5.74 -28.83
N TYR A 226 5.49 5.26 -27.63
CA TYR A 226 6.79 5.56 -27.01
C TYR A 226 7.92 4.89 -27.77
N GLN A 227 7.75 3.61 -28.18
CA GLN A 227 8.73 2.92 -29.01
C GLN A 227 8.98 3.69 -30.32
N ARG A 228 7.93 4.19 -30.97
CA ARG A 228 8.06 5.03 -32.17
C ARG A 228 8.89 6.29 -31.92
N LEU A 229 8.78 6.91 -30.74
CA LEU A 229 9.62 8.06 -30.39
C LEU A 229 11.08 7.65 -30.21
N TYR A 230 11.36 6.54 -29.51
CA TYR A 230 12.72 6.03 -29.38
C TYR A 230 13.33 5.71 -30.76
N ASP A 231 12.58 5.07 -31.63
CA ASP A 231 13.03 4.74 -33.00
C ASP A 231 13.32 6.01 -33.82
N ALA A 232 12.43 7.00 -33.78
CA ALA A 232 12.56 8.28 -34.50
C ALA A 232 13.79 9.09 -34.06
N PHE A 233 14.11 9.04 -32.75
CA PHE A 233 15.32 9.65 -32.23
C PHE A 233 16.58 8.82 -32.49
N GLY A 234 16.45 7.51 -32.73
CA GLY A 234 17.55 6.55 -32.74
C GLY A 234 18.08 6.25 -31.35
N TRP A 235 17.22 6.35 -30.34
CA TRP A 235 17.55 6.08 -28.96
C TRP A 235 17.28 4.61 -28.60
N LYS A 236 18.02 4.10 -27.65
CA LYS A 236 17.74 2.79 -27.06
C LYS A 236 16.57 2.92 -26.06
N SER A 237 15.54 2.10 -26.22
CA SER A 237 14.44 2.00 -25.28
C SER A 237 14.89 1.42 -23.93
N PRO A 238 14.31 1.85 -22.81
CA PRO A 238 14.51 1.20 -21.53
C PRO A 238 13.88 -0.21 -21.52
N VAL A 239 14.22 -1.00 -20.52
CA VAL A 239 13.54 -2.24 -20.18
C VAL A 239 12.18 -1.89 -19.59
N TYR A 240 11.10 -2.37 -20.21
CA TYR A 240 9.72 -2.13 -19.74
C TYR A 240 9.21 -3.30 -18.90
N ILE A 241 8.61 -2.98 -17.77
CA ILE A 241 7.98 -3.91 -16.84
C ILE A 241 6.60 -3.36 -16.49
N HIS A 242 5.56 -3.83 -17.18
CA HIS A 242 4.18 -3.39 -16.90
C HIS A 242 3.51 -4.29 -15.88
N LEU A 243 3.23 -3.73 -14.70
CA LEU A 243 2.64 -4.46 -13.59
C LEU A 243 1.14 -4.66 -13.78
N PRO A 244 0.60 -5.86 -13.51
CA PRO A 244 -0.84 -6.11 -13.56
C PRO A 244 -1.58 -5.30 -12.49
N LEU A 245 -2.88 -5.11 -12.68
CA LEU A 245 -3.74 -4.39 -11.74
C LEU A 245 -3.72 -5.03 -10.35
N ILE A 246 -3.91 -4.20 -9.33
CA ILE A 246 -4.33 -4.65 -8.01
C ILE A 246 -5.86 -4.55 -7.97
N THR A 247 -6.50 -5.66 -7.60
CA THR A 247 -7.95 -5.78 -7.51
C THR A 247 -8.39 -6.01 -6.07
N ASP A 248 -9.66 -5.76 -5.79
CA ASP A 248 -10.31 -6.23 -4.58
C ASP A 248 -10.66 -7.73 -4.67
N GLU A 249 -11.25 -8.29 -3.63
CA GLU A 249 -11.70 -9.68 -3.57
C GLU A 249 -12.77 -10.04 -4.63
N ASN A 250 -13.45 -9.03 -5.18
CA ASN A 250 -14.43 -9.18 -6.25
C ASN A 250 -13.83 -9.00 -7.65
N HIS A 251 -12.50 -9.01 -7.75
CA HIS A 251 -11.74 -8.78 -8.98
C HIS A 251 -12.00 -7.42 -9.65
N LYS A 252 -12.48 -6.43 -8.91
CA LYS A 252 -12.62 -5.05 -9.38
C LYS A 252 -11.36 -4.27 -9.01
N LYS A 253 -10.98 -3.31 -9.87
CA LYS A 253 -9.85 -2.42 -9.60
C LYS A 253 -9.98 -1.80 -8.21
N LEU A 254 -8.93 -1.94 -7.40
CA LEU A 254 -8.87 -1.34 -6.07
C LEU A 254 -9.06 0.17 -6.18
N SER A 255 -10.01 0.72 -5.44
CA SER A 255 -10.40 2.12 -5.54
C SER A 255 -10.36 2.82 -4.17
N LYS A 256 -10.26 4.15 -4.19
CA LYS A 256 -10.28 4.99 -2.96
C LYS A 256 -11.53 4.77 -2.09
N ARG A 257 -12.62 4.25 -2.64
CA ARG A 257 -13.87 3.99 -1.90
C ARG A 257 -13.80 2.76 -0.99
N SER A 258 -12.80 1.89 -1.16
CA SER A 258 -12.63 0.71 -0.31
C SER A 258 -12.08 1.03 1.09
N GLY A 259 -11.58 2.24 1.33
CA GLY A 259 -10.98 2.64 2.62
C GLY A 259 -9.60 2.04 2.93
N HIS A 260 -9.02 1.26 1.99
CA HIS A 260 -7.74 0.56 2.16
C HIS A 260 -6.83 0.74 0.95
N SER A 261 -7.03 1.82 0.20
CA SER A 261 -6.37 1.99 -1.09
C SER A 261 -5.13 2.87 -1.07
N SER A 262 -4.85 3.55 0.05
CA SER A 262 -3.65 4.36 0.22
C SER A 262 -2.79 3.86 1.39
N PHE A 263 -1.50 4.16 1.33
CA PHE A 263 -0.56 3.88 2.41
C PHE A 263 -0.99 4.56 3.71
N GLU A 264 -1.36 5.83 3.63
CA GLU A 264 -1.79 6.62 4.78
C GLU A 264 -3.03 6.03 5.45
N ASP A 265 -4.01 5.54 4.66
CA ASP A 265 -5.22 4.89 5.20
C ASP A 265 -4.85 3.64 6.03
N LEU A 266 -3.86 2.86 5.58
CA LEU A 266 -3.39 1.67 6.28
C LEU A 266 -2.67 2.04 7.59
N ILE A 267 -1.81 3.05 7.56
CA ILE A 267 -1.11 3.51 8.77
C ILE A 267 -2.11 4.06 9.80
N GLU A 268 -3.10 4.85 9.37
CA GLU A 268 -4.19 5.35 10.23
C GLU A 268 -5.00 4.21 10.88
N GLN A 269 -5.09 3.05 10.23
CA GLN A 269 -5.73 1.86 10.77
C GLN A 269 -4.83 1.04 11.71
N GLY A 270 -3.61 1.48 11.99
CA GLY A 270 -2.69 0.87 12.94
C GLY A 270 -1.81 -0.24 12.38
N PHE A 271 -1.69 -0.32 11.04
CA PHE A 271 -0.70 -1.20 10.41
C PHE A 271 0.71 -0.65 10.58
N LEU A 272 1.67 -1.56 10.70
CA LEU A 272 3.10 -1.24 10.72
C LEU A 272 3.60 -0.98 9.29
N THR A 273 4.42 0.02 9.13
CA THR A 273 5.03 0.34 7.82
C THR A 273 5.76 -0.85 7.22
N GLU A 274 6.53 -1.57 8.03
CA GLU A 274 7.30 -2.73 7.63
C GLU A 274 6.40 -3.86 7.10
N ALA A 275 5.26 -4.08 7.75
CA ALA A 275 4.28 -5.06 7.31
C ALA A 275 3.59 -4.66 6.00
N VAL A 276 3.24 -3.37 5.84
CA VAL A 276 2.65 -2.84 4.62
C VAL A 276 3.62 -2.94 3.45
N VAL A 277 4.89 -2.57 3.63
CA VAL A 277 5.94 -2.67 2.59
C VAL A 277 6.14 -4.13 2.17
N ASN A 278 6.28 -5.03 3.13
CA ASN A 278 6.43 -6.47 2.84
C ASN A 278 5.20 -7.03 2.10
N TYR A 279 4.00 -6.70 2.57
CA TYR A 279 2.76 -7.15 1.93
C TYR A 279 2.65 -6.66 0.48
N ILE A 280 2.97 -5.37 0.24
CA ILE A 280 2.96 -4.78 -1.10
C ILE A 280 4.01 -5.45 -2.01
N ALA A 281 5.18 -5.82 -1.49
CA ALA A 281 6.17 -6.56 -2.26
C ALA A 281 5.62 -7.90 -2.78
N LEU A 282 4.79 -8.59 -2.00
CA LEU A 282 4.16 -9.85 -2.39
C LEU A 282 2.90 -9.69 -3.27
N LEU A 283 2.47 -8.47 -3.57
CA LEU A 283 1.35 -8.22 -4.48
C LEU A 283 1.77 -8.39 -5.95
N GLY A 284 1.87 -9.64 -6.39
CA GLY A 284 2.22 -10.00 -7.75
C GLY A 284 3.66 -10.48 -7.93
N TRP A 285 4.47 -10.52 -6.88
CA TRP A 285 5.77 -11.15 -6.85
C TRP A 285 5.83 -12.27 -5.80
N SER A 286 6.66 -13.29 -6.02
CA SER A 286 6.86 -14.38 -5.07
C SER A 286 8.33 -14.79 -5.00
N PRO A 287 8.88 -15.06 -3.79
CA PRO A 287 10.23 -15.56 -3.59
C PRO A 287 10.35 -17.02 -4.07
N GLU A 288 11.58 -17.56 -4.07
CA GLU A 288 11.81 -18.96 -4.45
C GLU A 288 11.30 -19.96 -3.42
N ASP A 289 11.40 -19.62 -2.14
CA ASP A 289 11.17 -20.51 -0.99
C ASP A 289 9.75 -20.38 -0.38
N ASN A 290 8.84 -19.64 -1.00
CA ASN A 290 7.48 -19.34 -0.50
C ASN A 290 7.44 -18.65 0.88
N ARG A 291 8.53 -18.07 1.34
CA ARG A 291 8.57 -17.25 2.55
C ARG A 291 7.69 -16.01 2.39
N GLU A 292 7.05 -15.55 3.46
CA GLU A 292 6.10 -14.44 3.41
C GLU A 292 6.54 -13.23 4.25
N ILE A 293 7.47 -13.40 5.19
CA ILE A 293 7.94 -12.33 6.06
C ILE A 293 9.38 -11.95 5.69
N PHE A 294 9.56 -10.66 5.36
CA PHE A 294 10.84 -10.11 4.88
C PHE A 294 11.10 -8.73 5.49
N THR A 295 12.31 -8.48 5.89
CA THR A 295 12.80 -7.11 6.05
C THR A 295 13.03 -6.47 4.67
N LEU A 296 13.13 -5.12 4.64
CA LEU A 296 13.43 -4.42 3.38
C LEU A 296 14.78 -4.85 2.79
N ASP A 297 15.81 -5.09 3.62
CA ASP A 297 17.13 -5.55 3.19
C ASP A 297 17.07 -6.96 2.57
N GLU A 298 16.25 -7.85 3.13
CA GLU A 298 16.02 -9.18 2.54
C GLU A 298 15.27 -9.08 1.22
N LEU A 299 14.27 -8.18 1.10
CA LEU A 299 13.59 -7.91 -0.16
C LEU A 299 14.57 -7.42 -1.23
N ILE A 300 15.44 -6.45 -0.90
CA ILE A 300 16.48 -5.96 -1.83
C ILE A 300 17.36 -7.10 -2.33
N LYS A 301 17.72 -8.01 -1.45
CA LYS A 301 18.61 -9.12 -1.78
C LYS A 301 17.96 -10.18 -2.66
N GLU A 302 16.67 -10.44 -2.47
CA GLU A 302 15.98 -11.59 -3.07
C GLU A 302 15.06 -11.21 -4.23
N PHE A 303 14.82 -9.90 -4.46
CA PHE A 303 13.88 -9.46 -5.48
C PHE A 303 14.40 -9.72 -6.88
N ASP A 304 13.69 -10.58 -7.62
CA ASP A 304 13.89 -10.81 -9.05
C ASP A 304 12.61 -10.46 -9.80
N TYR A 305 12.64 -9.44 -10.66
CA TYR A 305 11.47 -8.98 -11.39
C TYR A 305 10.95 -9.99 -12.42
N HIS A 306 11.76 -10.97 -12.87
CA HIS A 306 11.30 -12.06 -13.73
C HIS A 306 10.31 -13.00 -13.04
N ARG A 307 10.20 -12.92 -11.72
CA ARG A 307 9.23 -13.66 -10.90
C ARG A 307 7.93 -12.91 -10.66
N ILE A 308 7.74 -11.76 -11.31
CA ILE A 308 6.46 -11.02 -11.24
C ILE A 308 5.42 -11.77 -12.07
N SER A 309 4.24 -11.99 -11.48
CA SER A 309 3.11 -12.64 -12.14
C SER A 309 2.46 -11.71 -13.16
N LYS A 310 1.95 -12.28 -14.27
CA LYS A 310 1.13 -11.56 -15.26
C LYS A 310 -0.32 -11.36 -14.81
N SER A 311 -0.77 -12.14 -13.83
CA SER A 311 -2.14 -12.10 -13.34
C SER A 311 -2.38 -10.93 -12.39
N PRO A 312 -3.58 -10.34 -12.38
CA PRO A 312 -3.95 -9.35 -11.37
C PRO A 312 -3.70 -9.86 -9.95
N ALA A 313 -3.17 -9.00 -9.09
CA ALA A 313 -2.97 -9.32 -7.69
C ALA A 313 -4.21 -8.91 -6.88
N VAL A 314 -4.73 -9.82 -6.07
CA VAL A 314 -5.86 -9.54 -5.19
C VAL A 314 -5.35 -8.94 -3.89
N PHE A 315 -5.89 -7.78 -3.50
CA PHE A 315 -5.61 -7.17 -2.20
C PHE A 315 -6.44 -7.88 -1.13
N ASP A 316 -5.79 -8.77 -0.38
CA ASP A 316 -6.38 -9.53 0.73
C ASP A 316 -6.07 -8.82 2.04
N TYR A 317 -7.09 -8.15 2.59
CA TYR A 317 -6.99 -7.42 3.85
C TYR A 317 -6.76 -8.35 5.05
N THR A 318 -7.33 -9.56 5.02
CA THR A 318 -7.13 -10.55 6.08
C THR A 318 -5.69 -11.04 6.13
N LYS A 319 -5.09 -11.28 4.95
CA LYS A 319 -3.68 -11.65 4.86
C LYS A 319 -2.77 -10.50 5.36
N LEU A 320 -3.08 -9.26 5.03
CA LEU A 320 -2.33 -8.11 5.53
C LEU A 320 -2.40 -8.00 7.06
N LYS A 321 -3.60 -8.19 7.65
CA LYS A 321 -3.77 -8.21 9.11
C LYS A 321 -2.94 -9.31 9.76
N TRP A 322 -3.05 -10.53 9.25
CA TRP A 322 -2.24 -11.64 9.75
C TRP A 322 -0.73 -11.33 9.69
N MET A 323 -0.24 -10.84 8.56
CA MET A 323 1.16 -10.47 8.39
C MET A 323 1.57 -9.40 9.40
N ASN A 324 0.78 -8.37 9.58
CA ASN A 324 1.01 -7.33 10.58
C ASN A 324 1.10 -7.89 12.00
N GLY A 325 0.22 -8.83 12.34
CA GLY A 325 0.27 -9.56 13.60
C GLY A 325 1.59 -10.32 13.82
N GLU A 326 2.18 -10.92 12.76
CA GLU A 326 3.48 -11.58 12.85
C GLU A 326 4.61 -10.57 13.15
N TYR A 327 4.59 -9.37 12.53
CA TYR A 327 5.53 -8.29 12.86
C TYR A 327 5.37 -7.80 14.31
N ILE A 328 4.13 -7.65 14.79
CA ILE A 328 3.84 -7.27 16.18
C ILE A 328 4.40 -8.32 17.14
N LYS A 329 4.18 -9.61 16.88
CA LYS A 329 4.69 -10.72 17.71
C LYS A 329 6.22 -10.74 17.75
N ALA A 330 6.87 -10.47 16.62
CA ALA A 330 8.33 -10.44 16.52
C ALA A 330 8.97 -9.16 17.11
N MET A 331 8.20 -8.10 17.30
CA MET A 331 8.69 -6.81 17.81
C MET A 331 9.28 -6.97 19.22
N ASP A 332 10.37 -6.27 19.51
CA ASP A 332 10.89 -6.13 20.87
C ASP A 332 9.82 -5.62 21.83
N PHE A 333 9.80 -6.13 23.08
CA PHE A 333 8.72 -5.83 24.01
C PHE A 333 8.66 -4.35 24.41
N ASP A 334 9.80 -3.70 24.63
CA ASP A 334 9.81 -2.29 25.04
C ASP A 334 9.29 -1.39 23.91
N LYS A 335 9.69 -1.68 22.67
CA LYS A 335 9.14 -0.99 21.48
C LYS A 335 7.64 -1.24 21.31
N PHE A 336 7.21 -2.48 21.52
CA PHE A 336 5.79 -2.82 21.49
C PHE A 336 5.02 -2.05 22.57
N TYR A 337 5.53 -2.06 23.81
CA TYR A 337 4.89 -1.38 24.94
C TYR A 337 4.75 0.12 24.69
N GLU A 338 5.80 0.76 24.19
CA GLU A 338 5.76 2.19 23.84
C GLU A 338 4.63 2.51 22.85
N ARG A 339 4.47 1.67 21.80
CA ARG A 339 3.42 1.85 20.80
C ARG A 339 2.02 1.46 21.31
N ALA A 340 1.91 0.47 22.18
CA ALA A 340 0.64 -0.01 22.73
C ALA A 340 0.07 0.91 23.82
N LEU A 341 0.94 1.62 24.56
CA LEU A 341 0.58 2.42 25.73
C LEU A 341 -0.51 3.48 25.46
N PRO A 342 -0.49 4.24 24.34
CA PRO A 342 -1.56 5.17 24.03
C PRO A 342 -2.93 4.48 23.86
N TYR A 343 -2.97 3.31 23.26
CA TYR A 343 -4.19 2.52 23.06
C TYR A 343 -4.71 1.95 24.39
N ILE A 344 -3.82 1.48 25.27
CA ILE A 344 -4.19 0.99 26.60
C ILE A 344 -4.78 2.15 27.43
N LYS A 345 -4.10 3.31 27.47
CA LYS A 345 -4.55 4.50 28.22
C LYS A 345 -5.84 5.11 27.68
N ALA A 346 -6.15 4.91 26.41
CA ALA A 346 -7.43 5.34 25.82
C ALA A 346 -8.63 4.56 26.37
N VAL A 347 -8.40 3.34 26.88
CA VAL A 347 -9.44 2.44 27.38
C VAL A 347 -9.45 2.39 28.91
N ILE A 348 -8.27 2.31 29.53
CA ILE A 348 -8.11 2.09 30.97
C ILE A 348 -7.65 3.37 31.63
N THR A 349 -8.47 3.87 32.58
CA THR A 349 -8.18 5.04 33.43
C THR A 349 -7.70 4.66 34.82
N LYS A 350 -7.91 3.42 35.23
CA LYS A 350 -7.48 2.84 36.50
C LYS A 350 -5.97 2.66 36.55
N ASP A 351 -5.40 2.74 37.74
CA ASP A 351 -3.99 2.45 38.00
C ASP A 351 -3.76 0.94 38.04
N LEU A 352 -3.43 0.36 36.88
CA LEU A 352 -3.17 -1.06 36.68
C LEU A 352 -1.77 -1.27 36.07
N ASP A 353 -1.26 -2.50 36.16
CA ASP A 353 0.02 -2.86 35.54
C ASP A 353 -0.10 -2.95 34.01
N PHE A 354 0.09 -1.80 33.35
CA PHE A 354 0.01 -1.71 31.89
C PHE A 354 1.07 -2.54 31.15
N LYS A 355 2.20 -2.87 31.78
CA LYS A 355 3.20 -3.74 31.17
C LYS A 355 2.69 -5.18 31.11
N LYS A 356 2.04 -5.67 32.17
CA LYS A 356 1.42 -7.00 32.15
C LYS A 356 0.27 -7.07 31.14
N ILE A 357 -0.56 -6.02 31.07
CA ILE A 357 -1.62 -5.92 30.07
C ILE A 357 -1.03 -5.95 28.65
N ALA A 358 -0.01 -5.18 28.38
CA ALA A 358 0.66 -5.16 27.09
C ALA A 358 1.27 -6.51 26.72
N ALA A 359 1.95 -7.18 27.66
CA ALA A 359 2.53 -8.50 27.44
C ALA A 359 1.46 -9.53 27.06
N MET A 360 0.30 -9.45 27.68
CA MET A 360 -0.83 -10.36 27.46
C MET A 360 -1.44 -10.18 26.06
N VAL A 361 -1.59 -8.93 25.57
CA VAL A 361 -2.25 -8.68 24.29
C VAL A 361 -1.31 -8.80 23.10
N LYS A 362 0.01 -8.70 23.28
CA LYS A 362 1.01 -8.69 22.20
C LYS A 362 0.84 -9.81 21.18
N THR A 363 0.48 -11.01 21.62
CA THR A 363 0.31 -12.18 20.76
C THR A 363 -1.13 -12.39 20.28
N ARG A 364 -2.04 -11.47 20.61
CA ARG A 364 -3.49 -11.60 20.37
C ARG A 364 -4.03 -10.60 19.38
N ILE A 365 -3.29 -9.55 19.10
CA ILE A 365 -3.71 -8.48 18.20
C ILE A 365 -3.04 -8.61 16.83
N GLU A 366 -3.74 -8.16 15.82
CA GLU A 366 -3.22 -8.04 14.44
C GLU A 366 -2.93 -6.58 14.07
N VAL A 367 -3.64 -5.62 14.68
CA VAL A 367 -3.37 -4.18 14.60
C VAL A 367 -3.50 -3.56 16.00
N PHE A 368 -2.83 -2.42 16.23
CA PHE A 368 -2.87 -1.79 17.56
C PHE A 368 -4.27 -1.39 18.05
N PRO A 369 -5.20 -0.91 17.21
CA PRO A 369 -6.59 -0.66 17.64
C PRO A 369 -7.32 -1.87 18.25
N ASP A 370 -6.93 -3.10 17.89
CA ASP A 370 -7.53 -4.33 18.45
C ASP A 370 -7.33 -4.41 19.96
N ILE A 371 -6.34 -3.72 20.52
CA ILE A 371 -6.08 -3.67 21.97
C ILE A 371 -7.36 -3.33 22.74
N ALA A 372 -8.12 -2.35 22.25
CA ALA A 372 -9.30 -1.84 22.97
C ALA A 372 -10.31 -2.93 23.32
N GLU A 373 -10.67 -3.80 22.38
CA GLU A 373 -11.66 -4.86 22.60
C GLU A 373 -11.14 -6.00 23.49
N HIS A 374 -9.81 -6.17 23.55
CA HIS A 374 -9.20 -7.19 24.38
C HIS A 374 -9.05 -6.79 25.84
N ILE A 375 -9.12 -5.49 26.19
CA ILE A 375 -8.81 -4.99 27.54
C ILE A 375 -9.93 -4.17 28.19
N ASP A 376 -11.02 -3.87 27.50
CA ASP A 376 -12.13 -3.01 27.99
C ASP A 376 -12.72 -3.48 29.33
N PHE A 377 -12.75 -4.79 29.55
CA PHE A 377 -13.23 -5.39 30.80
C PHE A 377 -12.35 -5.07 32.02
N PHE A 378 -11.09 -4.68 31.85
CA PHE A 378 -10.25 -4.22 32.98
C PHE A 378 -10.77 -2.90 33.56
N GLU A 379 -11.23 -2.00 32.68
CA GLU A 379 -11.85 -0.75 33.15
C GLU A 379 -13.19 -0.99 33.82
N LYS A 380 -14.08 -1.78 33.20
CA LYS A 380 -15.41 -2.05 33.73
C LYS A 380 -15.88 -3.44 33.28
N LEU A 381 -16.33 -4.24 34.27
CA LEU A 381 -16.96 -5.52 33.95
C LEU A 381 -18.20 -5.29 33.07
N PRO A 382 -18.23 -5.81 31.82
CA PRO A 382 -19.40 -5.68 30.96
C PRO A 382 -20.62 -6.46 31.55
N GLU A 383 -21.81 -6.17 31.05
CA GLU A 383 -22.95 -7.03 31.23
C GLU A 383 -22.77 -8.27 30.35
N TYR A 384 -23.06 -9.44 30.90
CA TYR A 384 -22.89 -10.71 30.17
C TYR A 384 -23.97 -11.75 30.57
N ASP A 385 -24.21 -12.66 29.63
CA ASP A 385 -25.23 -13.69 29.78
C ASP A 385 -24.71 -14.88 30.60
N VAL A 386 -25.57 -15.46 31.46
CA VAL A 386 -25.31 -16.70 32.20
C VAL A 386 -24.91 -17.85 31.26
N ALA A 387 -25.40 -17.89 30.04
CA ALA A 387 -25.01 -18.88 29.04
C ALA A 387 -23.48 -18.94 28.79
N MET A 388 -22.73 -17.86 29.08
CA MET A 388 -21.26 -17.83 28.93
C MET A 388 -20.51 -18.74 29.88
N TYR A 389 -21.14 -19.15 30.99
CA TYR A 389 -20.60 -20.15 31.91
C TYR A 389 -20.65 -21.55 31.34
N THR A 390 -21.49 -21.80 30.32
CA THR A 390 -21.64 -23.12 29.71
C THR A 390 -20.53 -23.33 28.65
N HIS A 391 -19.70 -24.37 28.90
CA HIS A 391 -18.65 -24.73 27.95
C HIS A 391 -18.50 -26.25 27.82
N LYS A 392 -18.86 -26.80 26.66
CA LYS A 392 -18.89 -28.25 26.40
C LYS A 392 -17.56 -28.96 26.69
N LYS A 393 -16.44 -28.40 26.23
CA LYS A 393 -15.10 -29.00 26.39
C LYS A 393 -14.60 -28.94 27.83
N MET A 394 -14.94 -27.86 28.55
CA MET A 394 -14.59 -27.69 29.97
C MET A 394 -15.57 -28.39 30.91
N LYS A 395 -16.70 -28.90 30.40
CA LYS A 395 -17.78 -29.55 31.12
C LYS A 395 -18.40 -28.65 32.19
N THR A 396 -18.59 -27.39 31.91
CA THR A 396 -19.21 -26.40 32.79
C THR A 396 -20.60 -26.01 32.30
N ASN A 397 -21.48 -25.66 33.23
CA ASN A 397 -22.77 -25.04 33.01
C ASN A 397 -23.05 -24.03 34.15
N ALA A 398 -24.24 -23.45 34.22
CA ALA A 398 -24.60 -22.49 35.26
C ALA A 398 -24.50 -23.08 36.66
N GLU A 399 -25.02 -24.29 36.88
CA GLU A 399 -25.05 -24.98 38.17
C GLU A 399 -23.64 -25.33 38.67
N THR A 400 -22.82 -25.97 37.81
CA THR A 400 -21.44 -26.33 38.17
C THR A 400 -20.56 -25.10 38.36
N SER A 401 -20.83 -24.03 37.63
CA SER A 401 -20.09 -22.75 37.76
C SER A 401 -20.46 -22.04 39.08
N LEU A 402 -21.73 -22.05 39.47
CA LEU A 402 -22.17 -21.52 40.76
C LEU A 402 -21.48 -22.25 41.91
N GLU A 403 -21.45 -23.60 41.88
CA GLU A 403 -20.75 -24.44 42.87
C GLU A 403 -19.26 -24.02 42.95
N VAL A 404 -18.54 -24.04 41.82
CA VAL A 404 -17.12 -23.69 41.80
C VAL A 404 -16.86 -22.30 42.35
N LEU A 405 -17.60 -21.25 41.87
CA LEU A 405 -17.39 -19.90 42.35
C LEU A 405 -17.68 -19.74 43.86
N THR A 406 -18.70 -20.45 44.37
CA THR A 406 -19.04 -20.43 45.80
C THR A 406 -17.95 -21.08 46.66
N GLU A 407 -17.39 -22.21 46.22
CA GLU A 407 -16.36 -22.94 46.97
C GLU A 407 -14.97 -22.27 46.90
N VAL A 408 -14.63 -21.63 45.77
CA VAL A 408 -13.31 -20.92 45.64
C VAL A 408 -13.31 -19.56 46.30
N LEU A 409 -14.45 -18.89 46.47
CA LEU A 409 -14.51 -17.53 47.02
C LEU A 409 -13.82 -17.40 48.41
N PRO A 410 -14.08 -18.27 49.43
CA PRO A 410 -13.39 -18.16 50.72
C PRO A 410 -11.87 -18.35 50.61
N ARG A 411 -11.41 -19.20 49.67
CA ARG A 411 -9.98 -19.43 49.43
C ARG A 411 -9.32 -18.18 48.85
N LEU A 412 -9.99 -17.52 47.89
CA LEU A 412 -9.53 -16.26 47.30
C LEU A 412 -9.54 -15.11 48.31
N GLU A 413 -10.51 -15.05 49.22
CA GLU A 413 -10.58 -14.10 50.34
C GLU A 413 -9.43 -14.30 51.34
N ALA A 414 -9.04 -15.54 51.60
CA ALA A 414 -7.92 -15.87 52.49
C ALA A 414 -6.53 -15.70 51.84
N GLN A 415 -6.45 -15.73 50.51
CA GLN A 415 -5.19 -15.63 49.80
C GLN A 415 -4.56 -14.24 49.98
N GLU A 416 -3.34 -14.17 50.51
CA GLU A 416 -2.59 -12.91 50.69
C GLU A 416 -1.78 -12.52 49.46
N ASP A 417 -1.04 -13.47 48.90
CA ASP A 417 -0.27 -13.28 47.66
C ASP A 417 -1.18 -13.46 46.41
N TYR A 418 -1.48 -12.35 45.76
CA TYR A 418 -2.34 -12.29 44.57
C TYR A 418 -1.56 -12.33 43.26
N SER A 419 -0.31 -12.81 43.27
CA SER A 419 0.45 -13.09 42.07
C SER A 419 -0.20 -14.24 41.26
N ASN A 420 0.00 -14.20 39.93
CA ASN A 420 -0.48 -15.25 39.03
C ASN A 420 -0.08 -16.66 39.51
N ASP A 421 1.18 -16.84 39.92
CA ASP A 421 1.73 -18.12 40.30
C ASP A 421 1.10 -18.64 41.64
N ALA A 422 0.93 -17.76 42.62
CA ALA A 422 0.30 -18.12 43.88
C ALA A 422 -1.18 -18.44 43.70
N LEU A 423 -1.91 -17.65 42.92
CA LEU A 423 -3.31 -17.95 42.59
C LEU A 423 -3.46 -19.24 41.81
N TYR A 424 -2.60 -19.49 40.85
CA TYR A 424 -2.63 -20.72 40.06
C TYR A 424 -2.35 -21.96 40.93
N ALA A 425 -1.34 -21.90 41.79
CA ALA A 425 -1.03 -22.99 42.72
C ALA A 425 -2.19 -23.32 43.61
N MET A 426 -2.79 -22.33 44.31
CA MET A 426 -3.94 -22.49 45.18
C MET A 426 -5.17 -23.11 44.46
N LEU A 427 -5.44 -22.62 43.21
CA LEU A 427 -6.55 -23.18 42.42
C LEU A 427 -6.27 -24.60 41.90
N CYS A 428 -5.00 -24.96 41.62
CA CYS A 428 -4.60 -26.30 41.25
C CYS A 428 -4.77 -27.29 42.44
N GLU A 429 -4.49 -26.87 43.67
CA GLU A 429 -4.81 -27.68 44.89
C GLU A 429 -6.31 -27.96 44.97
N TYR A 430 -7.15 -26.95 44.77
CA TYR A 430 -8.59 -27.13 44.74
C TYR A 430 -9.07 -28.05 43.60
N VAL A 431 -8.48 -27.94 42.40
CA VAL A 431 -8.74 -28.84 41.27
C VAL A 431 -8.44 -30.29 41.64
N ALA A 432 -7.29 -30.53 42.31
CA ALA A 432 -6.88 -31.88 42.77
C ALA A 432 -7.81 -32.42 43.84
N GLU A 433 -8.18 -31.63 44.85
CA GLU A 433 -9.11 -32.00 45.91
C GLU A 433 -10.48 -32.39 45.33
N LYS A 434 -10.97 -31.62 44.33
CA LYS A 434 -12.28 -31.87 43.70
C LYS A 434 -12.23 -33.01 42.67
N GLY A 435 -11.02 -33.44 42.24
CA GLY A 435 -10.85 -34.51 41.27
C GLY A 435 -11.30 -34.14 39.84
N VAL A 436 -11.23 -32.87 39.48
CA VAL A 436 -11.68 -32.33 38.17
C VAL A 436 -10.51 -31.85 37.33
N LYS A 437 -10.77 -31.43 36.07
CA LYS A 437 -9.77 -30.82 35.21
C LYS A 437 -9.67 -29.33 35.47
N ASN A 438 -8.48 -28.72 35.25
CA ASN A 438 -8.25 -27.29 35.43
C ASN A 438 -9.32 -26.42 34.76
N GLY A 439 -9.71 -26.73 33.53
CA GLY A 439 -10.71 -25.95 32.80
C GLY A 439 -12.08 -25.89 33.46
N TYR A 440 -12.45 -26.92 34.28
CA TYR A 440 -13.70 -26.94 35.04
C TYR A 440 -13.74 -25.85 36.11
N VAL A 441 -12.57 -25.48 36.66
CA VAL A 441 -12.44 -24.45 37.70
C VAL A 441 -12.09 -23.09 37.07
N MET A 442 -11.12 -23.07 36.14
CA MET A 442 -10.62 -21.82 35.57
C MET A 442 -11.64 -21.11 34.67
N TRP A 443 -12.50 -21.85 33.97
CA TRP A 443 -13.51 -21.27 33.09
C TRP A 443 -14.53 -20.38 33.81
N PRO A 444 -15.21 -20.85 34.87
CA PRO A 444 -16.13 -20.03 35.65
C PRO A 444 -15.47 -18.78 36.23
N ILE A 445 -14.26 -18.91 36.81
CA ILE A 445 -13.51 -17.78 37.38
C ILE A 445 -13.21 -16.76 36.30
N ARG A 446 -12.65 -17.19 35.16
CA ARG A 446 -12.33 -16.31 34.05
C ARG A 446 -13.56 -15.58 33.52
N THR A 447 -14.69 -16.29 33.38
CA THR A 447 -15.96 -15.69 32.94
C THR A 447 -16.43 -14.64 33.93
N ALA A 448 -16.40 -14.94 35.24
CA ALA A 448 -16.85 -14.04 36.31
C ALA A 448 -16.00 -12.74 36.34
N VAL A 449 -14.66 -12.86 36.21
CA VAL A 449 -13.77 -11.70 36.33
C VAL A 449 -13.70 -10.85 35.07
N SER A 450 -14.01 -11.41 33.89
CA SER A 450 -13.91 -10.69 32.59
C SER A 450 -15.23 -10.36 31.93
N GLY A 451 -16.27 -11.19 32.14
CA GLY A 451 -17.52 -11.08 31.37
C GLY A 451 -17.33 -11.32 29.87
N LYS A 452 -16.23 -11.99 29.47
CA LYS A 452 -15.87 -12.24 28.06
C LYS A 452 -15.75 -13.75 27.79
N GLN A 453 -16.17 -14.15 26.60
CA GLN A 453 -16.01 -15.52 26.14
C GLN A 453 -14.55 -15.84 25.78
N MET A 454 -13.84 -14.84 25.25
CA MET A 454 -12.42 -14.89 24.93
C MET A 454 -11.69 -13.77 25.65
N THR A 455 -10.54 -14.09 26.24
CA THR A 455 -9.68 -13.14 26.95
C THR A 455 -8.23 -13.30 26.50
N PRO A 456 -7.41 -12.26 26.56
CA PRO A 456 -6.00 -12.35 26.19
C PRO A 456 -5.19 -13.25 27.14
N GLY A 457 -5.62 -13.38 28.40
CA GLY A 457 -4.98 -14.20 29.43
C GLY A 457 -5.92 -15.17 30.15
N GLY A 458 -5.36 -16.01 31.03
CA GLY A 458 -6.05 -16.95 31.88
C GLY A 458 -6.68 -16.29 33.13
N ALA A 459 -7.50 -17.05 33.87
CA ALA A 459 -8.20 -16.54 35.05
C ALA A 459 -7.27 -15.90 36.10
N THR A 460 -6.16 -16.54 36.40
CA THR A 460 -5.20 -16.09 37.41
C THR A 460 -4.39 -14.86 36.97
N GLU A 461 -4.00 -14.79 35.71
CA GLU A 461 -3.36 -13.60 35.12
C GLU A 461 -4.29 -12.38 35.16
N LEU A 462 -5.58 -12.57 34.85
CA LEU A 462 -6.56 -11.48 34.92
C LEU A 462 -6.77 -11.01 36.35
N MET A 463 -6.86 -11.94 37.35
CA MET A 463 -7.04 -11.61 38.76
C MET A 463 -5.82 -10.89 39.35
N GLU A 464 -4.60 -11.26 38.94
CA GLU A 464 -3.38 -10.54 39.33
C GLU A 464 -3.41 -9.05 38.91
N ILE A 465 -3.87 -8.77 37.69
CA ILE A 465 -3.95 -7.39 37.16
C ILE A 465 -5.10 -6.62 37.82
N LEU A 466 -6.27 -7.24 37.98
CA LEU A 466 -7.45 -6.64 38.64
C LEU A 466 -7.21 -6.37 40.12
N GLY A 467 -6.35 -7.15 40.75
CA GLY A 467 -6.14 -7.14 42.19
C GLY A 467 -7.22 -7.90 42.96
N LYS A 468 -6.95 -8.09 44.25
CA LYS A 468 -7.78 -8.92 45.15
C LYS A 468 -9.20 -8.40 45.27
N GLU A 469 -9.36 -7.11 45.60
CA GLU A 469 -10.68 -6.53 45.91
C GLU A 469 -11.62 -6.59 44.71
N GLU A 470 -11.14 -6.16 43.51
CA GLU A 470 -11.95 -6.16 42.30
C GLU A 470 -12.27 -7.58 41.83
N SER A 471 -11.32 -8.52 41.92
CA SER A 471 -11.53 -9.93 41.57
C SER A 471 -12.63 -10.58 42.45
N ILE A 472 -12.58 -10.38 43.77
CA ILE A 472 -13.58 -10.86 44.71
C ILE A 472 -14.95 -10.24 44.42
N ALA A 473 -15.00 -8.92 44.17
CA ALA A 473 -16.26 -8.24 43.86
C ALA A 473 -16.93 -8.83 42.60
N ARG A 474 -16.12 -9.07 41.56
CA ARG A 474 -16.63 -9.67 40.31
C ARG A 474 -17.09 -11.13 40.47
N ILE A 475 -16.37 -11.91 41.23
CA ILE A 475 -16.78 -13.30 41.55
C ILE A 475 -18.10 -13.30 42.32
N LYS A 476 -18.28 -12.45 43.35
CA LYS A 476 -19.54 -12.28 44.08
C LYS A 476 -20.69 -11.93 43.14
N LYS A 477 -20.44 -11.00 42.19
CA LYS A 477 -21.44 -10.63 41.17
C LYS A 477 -21.78 -11.79 40.24
N GLY A 478 -20.79 -12.63 39.89
CA GLY A 478 -21.02 -13.87 39.12
C GLY A 478 -21.89 -14.86 39.86
N ILE A 479 -21.67 -15.05 41.16
CA ILE A 479 -22.49 -15.91 42.05
C ILE A 479 -23.93 -15.38 42.09
N GLU A 480 -24.13 -14.08 42.31
CA GLU A 480 -25.44 -13.45 42.28
C GLU A 480 -26.19 -13.63 40.96
N LEU A 481 -25.46 -13.53 39.84
CA LEU A 481 -26.02 -13.70 38.49
C LEU A 481 -26.47 -15.14 38.24
N LEU A 482 -25.69 -16.13 38.71
CA LEU A 482 -25.97 -17.55 38.55
C LEU A 482 -27.03 -18.06 39.52
N GLY A 483 -27.24 -17.38 40.66
CA GLY A 483 -28.24 -17.74 41.67
C GLY A 483 -29.66 -17.25 41.42
N LYS A 484 -29.85 -16.45 40.33
CA LYS A 484 -31.17 -15.97 39.87
C LYS A 484 -31.82 -16.96 38.94
#